data_4309e4e0df0b6e592c48ad90dfd57686
#
_entry.id   4309e4e0df0b6e592c48ad90dfd57686
#
_cell.length_a   1.000
_cell.length_b   1.000
_cell.length_c   1.000
_cell.angle_alpha   90.00
_cell.angle_beta   90.00
_cell.angle_gamma   90.00
#
_symmetry.space_group_name_H-M   'P 1'
#
loop_
_entity.id
_entity.type
_entity.pdbx_description
1 polymer ?
#
loop_
_entity_poly.entity_id
_entity_poly.type
_entity_poly.pdbx_seq_one_letter_code
_entity_poly.pdbx_strand_id
1 'polypeptide(L)'
;MDRVLIVSGTEKSGRAFAQFLTSHGLNMPAEFAQTADDARRRAVQHAFRLILINAPLPAESDHYDRVCPRLAGSGVLVAAKPLNPMFFYQCICTSMMLCDRVQALQRENRRLQGQIHEAQVIGRAKCALVQYRHLTEEEAHHFIEKQAMDSRLPKIEVAEDILQTYEGL
;
A
#
# COMPACT_ATOMS: atom_id res chain seq x y z
N MET A 1 -1.70 8.95 -8.06
CA MET A 1 -2.26 9.15 -9.43
C MET A 1 -3.67 8.57 -9.43
N ASP A 2 -4.65 9.39 -9.77
CA ASP A 2 -6.07 9.01 -9.68
C ASP A 2 -6.54 8.44 -11.02
N ARG A 3 -6.28 7.14 -11.24
CA ARG A 3 -6.74 6.41 -12.43
C ARG A 3 -7.83 5.42 -12.06
N VAL A 4 -8.76 5.18 -12.99
CA VAL A 4 -9.77 4.14 -12.87
C VAL A 4 -9.55 3.06 -13.94
N LEU A 5 -9.61 1.79 -13.55
CA LEU A 5 -9.67 0.67 -14.48
C LEU A 5 -11.11 0.19 -14.59
N ILE A 6 -11.64 0.18 -15.80
CA ILE A 6 -12.99 -0.29 -16.08
C ILE A 6 -12.89 -1.62 -16.82
N VAL A 7 -13.33 -2.69 -16.17
CA VAL A 7 -13.37 -4.04 -16.73
C VAL A 7 -14.78 -4.31 -17.25
N SER A 8 -14.94 -4.42 -18.56
CA SER A 8 -16.25 -4.60 -19.19
C SER A 8 -16.15 -5.42 -20.46
N GLY A 9 -17.01 -6.41 -20.63
CA GLY A 9 -17.04 -7.28 -21.81
C GLY A 9 -17.34 -6.55 -23.12
N THR A 10 -17.80 -5.29 -23.09
CA THR A 10 -18.04 -4.46 -24.27
C THR A 10 -17.51 -3.05 -24.07
N GLU A 11 -16.90 -2.49 -25.12
CA GLU A 11 -16.39 -1.13 -25.11
C GLU A 11 -17.49 -0.07 -24.86
N LYS A 12 -18.67 -0.30 -25.42
CA LYS A 12 -19.84 0.58 -25.23
C LYS A 12 -20.21 0.70 -23.73
N SER A 13 -20.23 -0.42 -23.04
CA SER A 13 -20.53 -0.45 -21.60
C SER A 13 -19.43 0.23 -20.77
N GLY A 14 -18.17 0.00 -21.13
CA GLY A 14 -17.03 0.65 -20.48
C GLY A 14 -17.08 2.18 -20.62
N ARG A 15 -17.34 2.68 -21.83
CA ARG A 15 -17.48 4.12 -22.09
C ARG A 15 -18.65 4.74 -21.32
N ALA A 16 -19.78 4.02 -21.17
CA ALA A 16 -20.92 4.49 -20.39
C ALA A 16 -20.56 4.67 -18.91
N PHE A 17 -19.75 3.79 -18.32
CA PHE A 17 -19.22 3.95 -16.96
C PHE A 17 -18.28 5.14 -16.85
N ALA A 18 -17.36 5.34 -17.79
CA ALA A 18 -16.45 6.48 -17.78
C ALA A 18 -17.25 7.80 -17.87
N GLN A 19 -18.26 7.84 -18.73
CA GLN A 19 -19.14 9.02 -18.86
C GLN A 19 -19.96 9.26 -17.58
N PHE A 20 -20.43 8.20 -16.92
CA PHE A 20 -21.11 8.30 -15.63
C PHE A 20 -20.19 8.92 -14.56
N LEU A 21 -18.94 8.49 -14.46
CA LEU A 21 -17.96 9.05 -13.52
C LEU A 21 -17.77 10.55 -13.77
N THR A 22 -17.54 10.92 -15.02
CA THR A 22 -17.33 12.32 -15.41
C THR A 22 -18.56 13.20 -15.12
N SER A 23 -19.77 12.71 -15.40
CA SER A 23 -21.02 13.46 -15.15
C SER A 23 -21.30 13.68 -13.65
N HIS A 24 -20.70 12.88 -12.77
CA HIS A 24 -20.80 13.02 -11.32
C HIS A 24 -19.55 13.68 -10.69
N GLY A 25 -18.71 14.34 -11.48
CA GLY A 25 -17.56 15.11 -11.01
C GLY A 25 -16.32 14.26 -10.68
N LEU A 26 -16.34 12.96 -10.98
CA LEU A 26 -15.18 12.06 -10.79
C LEU A 26 -14.33 12.03 -12.07
N ASN A 27 -13.55 13.09 -12.29
CA ASN A 27 -12.70 13.22 -13.46
C ASN A 27 -11.39 12.44 -13.31
N MET A 28 -11.45 11.12 -13.47
CA MET A 28 -10.30 10.23 -13.44
C MET A 28 -9.98 9.71 -14.83
N PRO A 29 -8.70 9.66 -15.26
CA PRO A 29 -8.31 8.97 -16.47
C PRO A 29 -8.74 7.51 -16.41
N ALA A 30 -9.54 7.07 -17.40
CA ALA A 30 -10.08 5.71 -17.47
C ALA A 30 -9.26 4.83 -18.41
N GLU A 31 -8.85 3.68 -17.93
CA GLU A 31 -8.31 2.59 -18.74
C GLU A 31 -9.36 1.47 -18.85
N PHE A 32 -9.38 0.78 -19.98
CA PHE A 32 -10.39 -0.23 -20.26
C PHE A 32 -9.73 -1.59 -20.42
N ALA A 33 -10.32 -2.61 -19.79
CA ALA A 33 -9.97 -4.02 -19.99
C ALA A 33 -11.23 -4.80 -20.37
N GLN A 34 -11.12 -5.72 -21.34
CA GLN A 34 -12.24 -6.56 -21.76
C GLN A 34 -12.26 -7.91 -21.07
N THR A 35 -11.13 -8.35 -20.54
CA THR A 35 -10.98 -9.66 -19.88
C THR A 35 -10.32 -9.49 -18.51
N ALA A 36 -10.53 -10.47 -17.64
CA ALA A 36 -9.90 -10.51 -16.32
C ALA A 36 -8.36 -10.57 -16.41
N ASP A 37 -7.81 -11.25 -17.42
CA ASP A 37 -6.36 -11.37 -17.59
C ASP A 37 -5.73 -10.08 -18.10
N ASP A 38 -6.42 -9.32 -18.96
CA ASP A 38 -5.99 -7.99 -19.36
C ASP A 38 -6.05 -7.02 -18.18
N ALA A 39 -7.10 -7.08 -17.36
CA ALA A 39 -7.23 -6.29 -16.17
C ALA A 39 -6.10 -6.58 -15.16
N ARG A 40 -5.74 -7.85 -14.94
CA ARG A 40 -4.64 -8.25 -14.07
C ARG A 40 -3.30 -7.71 -14.57
N ARG A 41 -3.01 -7.81 -15.87
CA ARG A 41 -1.77 -7.29 -16.46
C ARG A 41 -1.64 -5.79 -16.24
N ARG A 42 -2.72 -5.04 -16.50
CA ARG A 42 -2.73 -3.57 -16.29
C ARG A 42 -2.58 -3.21 -14.82
N ALA A 43 -3.24 -3.92 -13.91
CA ALA A 43 -3.12 -3.69 -12.48
C ALA A 43 -1.72 -3.96 -11.90
N VAL A 44 -0.91 -4.78 -12.58
CA VAL A 44 0.51 -5.00 -12.23
C VAL A 44 1.39 -3.85 -12.76
N GLN A 45 1.05 -3.31 -13.94
CA GLN A 45 1.84 -2.26 -14.61
C GLN A 45 1.55 -0.87 -14.06
N HIS A 46 0.30 -0.62 -13.65
CA HIS A 46 -0.18 0.68 -13.20
C HIS A 46 -0.94 0.58 -11.89
N ALA A 47 -0.77 1.61 -11.04
CA ALA A 47 -1.59 1.76 -9.84
C ALA A 47 -2.93 2.42 -10.20
N PHE A 48 -4.04 1.81 -9.79
CA PHE A 48 -5.39 2.33 -9.95
C PHE A 48 -5.98 2.68 -8.59
N ARG A 49 -6.66 3.81 -8.50
CA ARG A 49 -7.41 4.19 -7.30
C ARG A 49 -8.74 3.45 -7.20
N LEU A 50 -9.37 3.18 -8.34
CA LEU A 50 -10.65 2.51 -8.44
C LEU A 50 -10.62 1.48 -9.57
N ILE A 51 -11.20 0.31 -9.33
CA ILE A 51 -11.40 -0.71 -10.33
C ILE A 51 -12.89 -1.04 -10.36
N LEU A 52 -13.53 -0.76 -11.50
CA LEU A 52 -14.93 -1.06 -11.75
C LEU A 52 -15.05 -2.32 -12.61
N ILE A 53 -15.70 -3.33 -12.09
CA ILE A 53 -15.93 -4.59 -12.81
C ILE A 53 -17.39 -4.67 -13.19
N ASN A 54 -17.66 -4.51 -14.48
CA ASN A 54 -18.98 -4.74 -15.07
C ASN A 54 -19.00 -6.11 -15.73
N ALA A 55 -19.17 -7.15 -14.93
CA ALA A 55 -19.35 -8.50 -15.44
C ALA A 55 -20.76 -8.99 -15.10
N PRO A 56 -21.42 -9.78 -15.97
CA PRO A 56 -22.51 -10.63 -15.51
C PRO A 56 -21.92 -11.52 -14.43
N LEU A 57 -22.49 -11.48 -13.21
CA LEU A 57 -22.07 -12.35 -12.11
C LEU A 57 -22.13 -13.81 -12.60
N PRO A 58 -21.01 -14.50 -12.78
CA PRO A 58 -21.07 -15.95 -12.86
C PRO A 58 -21.55 -16.45 -11.50
N ALA A 59 -22.33 -17.51 -11.49
CA ALA A 59 -22.85 -18.14 -10.26
C ALA A 59 -21.74 -18.68 -9.33
N GLU A 60 -20.48 -18.58 -9.74
CA GLU A 60 -19.29 -19.00 -8.99
C GLU A 60 -18.51 -17.77 -8.50
N SER A 61 -18.69 -17.48 -7.20
CA SER A 61 -18.05 -16.37 -6.47
C SER A 61 -16.51 -16.47 -6.40
N ASP A 62 -15.93 -17.62 -6.73
CA ASP A 62 -14.48 -17.92 -6.58
C ASP A 62 -13.54 -17.05 -7.44
N HIS A 63 -14.06 -16.36 -8.46
CA HIS A 63 -13.21 -15.54 -9.33
C HIS A 63 -12.86 -14.18 -8.74
N TYR A 64 -13.69 -13.64 -7.85
CA TYR A 64 -13.48 -12.30 -7.27
C TYR A 64 -12.48 -12.34 -6.13
N ASP A 65 -12.45 -13.40 -5.35
CA ASP A 65 -11.50 -13.59 -4.24
C ASP A 65 -10.05 -13.72 -4.73
N ARG A 66 -9.85 -14.19 -5.96
CA ARG A 66 -8.52 -14.30 -6.59
C ARG A 66 -7.99 -13.00 -7.17
N VAL A 67 -8.86 -12.04 -7.47
CA VAL A 67 -8.48 -10.73 -8.02
C VAL A 67 -8.25 -9.72 -6.87
N CYS A 68 -9.06 -9.78 -5.83
CA CYS A 68 -9.03 -8.83 -4.71
C CYS A 68 -7.71 -8.78 -3.90
N PRO A 69 -7.03 -9.91 -3.56
CA PRO A 69 -5.83 -9.84 -2.72
C PRO A 69 -4.64 -9.18 -3.38
N ARG A 70 -4.57 -9.18 -4.72
CA ARG A 70 -3.45 -8.58 -5.49
C ARG A 70 -3.66 -7.12 -5.83
N LEU A 71 -4.87 -6.60 -5.58
CA LEU A 71 -5.25 -5.21 -5.80
C LEU A 71 -5.23 -4.40 -4.49
N ALA A 72 -4.43 -4.85 -3.52
CA ALA A 72 -4.23 -4.16 -2.26
C ALA A 72 -3.83 -2.70 -2.52
N GLY A 73 -4.70 -1.78 -2.16
CA GLY A 73 -4.50 -0.35 -2.38
C GLY A 73 -5.44 0.29 -3.42
N SER A 74 -6.26 -0.50 -4.12
CA SER A 74 -7.32 0.00 -5.01
C SER A 74 -8.70 -0.30 -4.45
N GLY A 75 -9.65 0.63 -4.59
CA GLY A 75 -11.07 0.35 -4.35
C GLY A 75 -11.59 -0.54 -5.47
N VAL A 76 -12.09 -1.73 -5.15
CA VAL A 76 -12.70 -2.63 -6.13
C VAL A 76 -14.21 -2.62 -5.96
N LEU A 77 -14.94 -2.32 -7.03
CA LEU A 77 -16.40 -2.33 -7.06
C LEU A 77 -16.91 -3.19 -8.20
N VAL A 78 -17.74 -4.15 -7.87
CA VAL A 78 -18.42 -5.00 -8.85
C VAL A 78 -19.83 -4.47 -9.08
N ALA A 79 -20.14 -4.17 -10.33
CA ALA A 79 -21.43 -3.61 -10.72
C ALA A 79 -22.31 -4.70 -11.36
N ALA A 80 -23.44 -5.02 -10.74
CA ALA A 80 -24.47 -5.88 -11.28
C ALA A 80 -25.67 -5.06 -11.78
N LYS A 81 -26.31 -5.49 -12.87
CA LYS A 81 -27.53 -4.86 -13.37
C LYS A 81 -28.77 -5.44 -12.69
N PRO A 82 -29.84 -4.64 -12.44
CA PRO A 82 -30.00 -3.23 -12.74
C PRO A 82 -29.28 -2.30 -11.73
N LEU A 83 -28.62 -1.26 -12.22
CA LEU A 83 -27.91 -0.27 -11.41
C LEU A 83 -28.80 0.91 -11.05
N ASN A 84 -28.99 1.17 -9.77
CA ASN A 84 -29.49 2.47 -9.31
C ASN A 84 -28.32 3.47 -9.34
N PRO A 85 -28.39 4.55 -10.14
CA PRO A 85 -27.27 5.48 -10.32
C PRO A 85 -26.81 6.14 -9.01
N MET A 86 -27.75 6.52 -8.15
CA MET A 86 -27.43 7.17 -6.88
C MET A 86 -26.71 6.20 -5.92
N PHE A 87 -27.24 4.99 -5.79
CA PHE A 87 -26.61 3.97 -4.94
C PHE A 87 -25.23 3.59 -5.47
N PHE A 88 -25.07 3.46 -6.78
CA PHE A 88 -23.80 3.15 -7.40
C PHE A 88 -22.76 4.24 -7.16
N TYR A 89 -23.14 5.52 -7.27
CA TYR A 89 -22.28 6.65 -6.94
C TYR A 89 -21.82 6.62 -5.47
N GLN A 90 -22.75 6.37 -4.54
CA GLN A 90 -22.42 6.23 -3.12
C GLN A 90 -21.42 5.07 -2.86
N CYS A 91 -21.61 3.94 -3.52
CA CYS A 91 -20.68 2.82 -3.42
C CYS A 91 -19.27 3.19 -3.94
N ILE A 92 -19.17 3.93 -5.03
CA ILE A 92 -17.89 4.42 -5.55
C ILE A 92 -17.21 5.33 -4.53
N CYS A 93 -17.92 6.34 -4.02
CA CYS A 93 -17.37 7.27 -3.03
C CYS A 93 -16.90 6.54 -1.76
N THR A 94 -17.70 5.62 -1.24
CA THR A 94 -17.36 4.82 -0.08
C THR A 94 -16.13 3.94 -0.32
N SER A 95 -16.06 3.27 -1.48
CA SER A 95 -14.90 2.45 -1.84
C SER A 95 -13.62 3.27 -1.93
N MET A 96 -13.69 4.47 -2.50
CA MET A 96 -12.53 5.37 -2.58
C MET A 96 -12.08 5.84 -1.20
N MET A 97 -13.02 6.26 -0.34
CA MET A 97 -12.71 6.67 1.04
C MET A 97 -12.09 5.55 1.87
N LEU A 98 -12.62 4.33 1.75
CA LEU A 98 -12.07 3.16 2.44
C LEU A 98 -10.66 2.84 1.95
N CYS A 99 -10.44 2.90 0.64
CA CYS A 99 -9.11 2.69 0.05
C CYS A 99 -8.10 3.70 0.58
N ASP A 100 -8.43 5.00 0.58
CA ASP A 100 -7.55 6.05 1.10
C ASP A 100 -7.22 5.82 2.58
N ARG A 101 -8.21 5.39 3.38
CA ARG A 101 -8.00 5.10 4.79
C ARG A 101 -7.11 3.88 5.02
N VAL A 102 -7.33 2.80 4.27
CA VAL A 102 -6.48 1.60 4.35
C VAL A 102 -5.04 1.93 3.96
N GLN A 103 -4.83 2.69 2.89
CA GLN A 103 -3.50 3.12 2.48
C GLN A 103 -2.81 4.01 3.53
N ALA A 104 -3.56 4.91 4.17
CA ALA A 104 -3.03 5.74 5.26
C ALA A 104 -2.58 4.88 6.44
N LEU A 105 -3.42 3.94 6.87
CA LEU A 105 -3.10 3.00 7.96
C LEU A 105 -1.91 2.10 7.63
N GLN A 106 -1.80 1.62 6.39
CA GLN A 106 -0.66 0.81 5.95
C GLN A 106 0.65 1.61 5.94
N ARG A 107 0.61 2.90 5.55
CA ARG A 107 1.78 3.80 5.61
C ARG A 107 2.20 4.02 7.06
N GLU A 108 1.26 4.30 7.94
CA GLU A 108 1.53 4.49 9.36
C GLU A 108 2.07 3.20 10.01
N ASN A 109 1.49 2.05 9.68
CA ASN A 109 1.98 0.77 10.19
C ASN A 109 3.44 0.50 9.77
N ARG A 110 3.78 0.73 8.49
CA ARG A 110 5.18 0.61 8.02
C ARG A 110 6.11 1.57 8.74
N ARG A 111 5.67 2.81 8.98
CA ARG A 111 6.45 3.80 9.74
C ARG A 111 6.72 3.32 11.17
N LEU A 112 5.70 2.83 11.85
CA LEU A 112 5.81 2.31 13.22
C LEU A 112 6.70 1.06 13.28
N GLN A 113 6.55 0.14 12.33
CA GLN A 113 7.43 -1.04 12.23
C GLN A 113 8.90 -0.65 12.03
N GLY A 114 9.16 0.37 11.21
CA GLY A 114 10.51 0.92 11.04
C GLY A 114 11.07 1.48 12.34
N GLN A 115 10.28 2.24 13.10
CA GLN A 115 10.71 2.78 14.40
C GLN A 115 10.97 1.70 15.44
N ILE A 116 10.15 0.64 15.48
CA ILE A 116 10.35 -0.50 16.36
C ILE A 116 11.66 -1.23 15.99
N HIS A 117 11.89 -1.47 14.72
CA HIS A 117 13.11 -2.08 14.23
C HIS A 117 14.35 -1.27 14.61
N GLU A 118 14.33 0.04 14.35
CA GLU A 118 15.40 0.95 14.73
C GLU A 118 15.69 0.91 16.24
N ALA A 119 14.65 0.98 17.08
CA ALA A 119 14.80 0.90 18.53
C ALA A 119 15.40 -0.43 18.98
N GLN A 120 15.02 -1.56 18.35
CA GLN A 120 15.57 -2.88 18.64
C GLN A 120 17.05 -2.98 18.27
N VAL A 121 17.44 -2.50 17.08
CA VAL A 121 18.83 -2.53 16.62
C VAL A 121 19.70 -1.67 17.52
N ILE A 122 19.28 -0.44 17.84
CA ILE A 122 20.00 0.45 18.78
C ILE A 122 20.08 -0.17 20.17
N GLY A 123 19.00 -0.79 20.66
CA GLY A 123 18.99 -1.50 21.94
C GLY A 123 20.01 -2.63 22.00
N ARG A 124 20.08 -3.46 20.97
CA ARG A 124 21.09 -4.53 20.86
C ARG A 124 22.52 -3.96 20.82
N ALA A 125 22.76 -2.90 20.04
CA ALA A 125 24.07 -2.27 19.97
C ALA A 125 24.51 -1.70 21.33
N LYS A 126 23.58 -1.09 22.08
CA LYS A 126 23.87 -0.68 23.48
C LYS A 126 24.27 -1.86 24.35
N CYS A 127 23.52 -2.96 24.29
CA CYS A 127 23.86 -4.15 25.06
C CYS A 127 25.25 -4.70 24.68
N ALA A 128 25.61 -4.72 23.41
CA ALA A 128 26.93 -5.11 22.95
C ALA A 128 28.03 -4.18 23.53
N LEU A 129 27.84 -2.88 23.48
CA LEU A 129 28.78 -1.92 24.07
C LEU A 129 28.94 -2.09 25.60
N VAL A 130 27.83 -2.32 26.31
CA VAL A 130 27.87 -2.63 27.75
C VAL A 130 28.67 -3.90 28.01
N GLN A 131 28.42 -4.96 27.25
CA GLN A 131 29.04 -6.28 27.45
C GLN A 131 30.52 -6.29 27.07
N TYR A 132 30.89 -5.73 25.93
CA TYR A 132 32.24 -5.85 25.38
C TYR A 132 33.16 -4.68 25.71
N ARG A 133 32.61 -3.47 25.95
CA ARG A 133 33.39 -2.27 26.29
C ARG A 133 33.19 -1.82 27.73
N HIS A 134 32.37 -2.53 28.51
CA HIS A 134 32.11 -2.22 29.92
C HIS A 134 31.57 -0.81 30.16
N LEU A 135 30.84 -0.26 29.17
CA LEU A 135 30.19 1.02 29.30
C LEU A 135 28.88 0.89 30.10
N THR A 136 28.48 1.95 30.76
CA THR A 136 27.12 2.05 31.27
C THR A 136 26.10 2.20 30.12
N GLU A 137 24.83 2.01 30.37
CA GLU A 137 23.79 2.20 29.34
C GLU A 137 23.75 3.63 28.81
N GLU A 138 23.96 4.62 29.69
CA GLU A 138 24.02 6.04 29.31
C GLU A 138 25.24 6.35 28.44
N GLU A 139 26.41 5.85 28.83
CA GLU A 139 27.64 6.00 28.04
C GLU A 139 27.51 5.31 26.66
N ALA A 140 26.91 4.13 26.60
CA ALA A 140 26.65 3.43 25.34
C ALA A 140 25.69 4.24 24.43
N HIS A 141 24.65 4.82 25.00
CA HIS A 141 23.74 5.69 24.25
C HIS A 141 24.47 6.91 23.69
N HIS A 142 25.21 7.65 24.53
CA HIS A 142 25.99 8.81 24.09
C HIS A 142 27.07 8.43 23.06
N PHE A 143 27.66 7.27 23.18
CA PHE A 143 28.64 6.78 22.20
C PHE A 143 28.00 6.63 20.80
N ILE A 144 26.83 6.00 20.71
CA ILE A 144 26.11 5.84 19.44
C ILE A 144 25.70 7.21 18.87
N GLU A 145 25.18 8.11 19.71
CA GLU A 145 24.79 9.45 19.27
C GLU A 145 25.97 10.26 18.75
N LYS A 146 27.07 10.29 19.50
CA LYS A 146 28.27 11.00 19.10
C LYS A 146 28.82 10.46 17.78
N GLN A 147 28.91 9.15 17.65
CA GLN A 147 29.41 8.52 16.42
C GLN A 147 28.50 8.80 15.22
N ALA A 148 27.19 8.80 15.39
CA ALA A 148 26.23 9.16 14.35
C ALA A 148 26.40 10.63 13.90
N MET A 149 26.65 11.55 14.85
CA MET A 149 26.92 12.96 14.54
C MET A 149 28.26 13.13 13.82
N ASP A 150 29.31 12.51 14.31
CA ASP A 150 30.68 12.64 13.78
C ASP A 150 30.78 12.06 12.35
N SER A 151 30.14 10.92 12.09
CA SER A 151 30.11 10.25 10.79
C SER A 151 29.02 10.79 9.87
N ARG A 152 28.06 11.58 10.37
CA ARG A 152 26.86 12.05 9.66
C ARG A 152 26.00 10.90 9.11
N LEU A 153 25.96 9.81 9.84
CA LEU A 153 25.14 8.63 9.51
C LEU A 153 23.92 8.55 10.44
N PRO A 154 22.83 7.89 10.00
CA PRO A 154 21.72 7.55 10.88
C PRO A 154 22.19 6.67 12.04
N LYS A 155 21.57 6.84 13.23
CA LYS A 155 21.91 6.03 14.42
C LYS A 155 21.77 4.52 14.18
N ILE A 156 20.85 4.11 13.33
CA ILE A 156 20.66 2.71 12.99
C ILE A 156 21.87 2.11 12.25
N GLU A 157 22.44 2.82 11.27
CA GLU A 157 23.62 2.39 10.55
C GLU A 157 24.83 2.23 11.47
N VAL A 158 25.03 3.21 12.37
CA VAL A 158 26.09 3.11 13.40
C VAL A 158 25.85 1.93 14.34
N ALA A 159 24.61 1.68 14.72
CA ALA A 159 24.27 0.55 15.56
C ALA A 159 24.50 -0.80 14.86
N GLU A 160 24.19 -0.89 13.56
CA GLU A 160 24.48 -2.06 12.73
C GLU A 160 25.98 -2.32 12.61
N ASP A 161 26.80 -1.28 12.38
CA ASP A 161 28.27 -1.38 12.35
C ASP A 161 28.83 -1.88 13.68
N ILE A 162 28.29 -1.40 14.80
CA ILE A 162 28.67 -1.86 16.14
C ILE A 162 28.34 -3.36 16.29
N LEU A 163 27.13 -3.77 15.92
CA LEU A 163 26.73 -5.16 16.01
C LEU A 163 27.61 -6.07 15.12
N GLN A 164 27.91 -5.64 13.91
CA GLN A 164 28.81 -6.36 13.02
C GLN A 164 30.20 -6.51 13.61
N THR A 165 30.69 -5.48 14.32
CA THR A 165 32.02 -5.50 14.95
C THR A 165 32.10 -6.46 16.14
N TYR A 166 31.06 -6.50 16.97
CA TYR A 166 31.10 -7.22 18.25
C TYR A 166 30.37 -8.56 18.26
N GLU A 167 29.35 -8.77 17.42
CA GLU A 167 28.65 -10.04 17.33
C GLU A 167 29.26 -10.97 16.27
N GLY A 168 30.20 -10.48 15.45
CA GLY A 168 31.00 -11.32 14.50
C GLY A 168 30.14 -11.98 13.42
N LEU A 169 29.05 -11.34 13.05
CA LEU A 169 28.04 -11.88 12.14
C LEU A 169 28.18 -11.29 10.75
#